data_1e62af4349cd903034835cee0047d47d
#
_entry.id   1e62af4349cd903034835cee0047d47d
#
_cell.length_a   1.000
_cell.length_b   1.000
_cell.length_c   1.000
_cell.angle_alpha   90.00
_cell.angle_beta   90.00
_cell.angle_gamma   90.00
#
_symmetry.space_group_name_H-M   'P 1'
#
loop_
_entity.id
_entity.type
_entity.pdbx_description
1 polymer ?
#
loop_
_entity_poly.entity_id
_entity_poly.type
_entity_poly.pdbx_seq_one_letter_code
_entity_poly.pdbx_strand_id
1 'polypeptide(L)'
;FVHCIDNLDIMKRLLLILLLAPMFTFAQKPQNENTSKVILITIDGLRWQELFNGADKDLISNNFYVQHPNQLKDIFWDDNNLERRKKLMPFVWNSIKEMGQMHGNRLVGSKMDLTNKHWFSYPGYSEILTGKADERIHSNDKVNNPNKTILELSNNLSEYKGKVAAFGSWDVFPFIVNEERSGIKVN
;
A
#
# COMPACT_ATOMS: atom_id res chain seq x y z
N PHE A 1 38.74 -53.16 46.99
CA PHE A 1 39.24 -52.34 45.85
C PHE A 1 38.48 -51.03 45.84
N VAL A 2 39.07 -49.96 46.38
CA VAL A 2 38.52 -48.64 46.34
C VAL A 2 39.09 -47.97 45.06
N HIS A 3 38.26 -47.72 44.10
CA HIS A 3 38.62 -46.94 42.94
C HIS A 3 38.75 -45.46 43.37
N CYS A 4 39.99 -45.03 43.43
CA CYS A 4 40.28 -43.59 43.52
C CYS A 4 39.90 -42.97 42.18
N ILE A 5 38.77 -42.28 42.13
CA ILE A 5 38.40 -41.50 40.97
C ILE A 5 39.29 -40.26 41.03
N ASP A 6 40.15 -40.09 40.02
CA ASP A 6 41.07 -38.97 39.92
C ASP A 6 40.30 -37.63 39.92
N ASN A 7 40.50 -36.82 40.95
CA ASN A 7 39.90 -35.51 41.06
C ASN A 7 40.21 -34.62 39.86
N LEU A 8 41.25 -34.93 39.10
CA LEU A 8 41.63 -34.25 37.88
C LEU A 8 40.66 -34.51 36.71
N ASP A 9 40.07 -35.69 36.63
CA ASP A 9 39.08 -36.04 35.57
C ASP A 9 37.72 -35.44 35.84
N ILE A 10 37.35 -35.32 37.13
CA ILE A 10 36.10 -34.62 37.53
C ILE A 10 36.22 -33.13 37.23
N MET A 11 37.37 -32.55 37.52
CA MET A 11 37.65 -31.13 37.27
C MET A 11 37.68 -30.80 35.78
N LYS A 12 38.24 -31.67 34.92
CA LYS A 12 38.24 -31.50 33.47
C LYS A 12 36.80 -31.58 32.87
N ARG A 13 35.99 -32.50 33.36
CA ARG A 13 34.56 -32.64 32.91
C ARG A 13 33.70 -31.45 33.36
N LEU A 14 33.92 -30.92 34.57
CA LEU A 14 33.26 -29.72 35.06
C LEU A 14 33.69 -28.47 34.28
N LEU A 15 34.96 -28.34 33.91
CA LEU A 15 35.47 -27.25 33.06
C LEU A 15 34.91 -27.30 31.65
N LEU A 16 34.71 -28.48 31.07
CA LEU A 16 34.11 -28.67 29.75
C LEU A 16 32.63 -28.29 29.76
N ILE A 17 31.88 -28.60 30.80
CA ILE A 17 30.47 -28.23 30.98
C ILE A 17 30.34 -26.71 31.16
N LEU A 18 31.25 -26.06 31.88
CA LEU A 18 31.27 -24.61 32.09
C LEU A 18 31.58 -23.83 30.81
N LEU A 19 32.40 -24.40 29.91
CA LEU A 19 32.75 -23.82 28.61
C LEU A 19 31.61 -23.97 27.58
N LEU A 20 30.71 -24.95 27.72
CA LEU A 20 29.55 -25.16 26.83
C LEU A 20 28.29 -24.41 27.27
N ALA A 21 28.23 -23.98 28.56
CA ALA A 21 27.06 -23.27 29.09
C ALA A 21 26.78 -21.91 28.44
N PRO A 22 27.75 -21.09 28.01
CA PRO A 22 27.43 -19.82 27.37
C PRO A 22 26.92 -19.92 25.93
N MET A 23 27.00 -21.08 25.27
CA MET A 23 26.52 -21.20 23.89
C MET A 23 24.98 -21.30 23.75
N PHE A 24 24.28 -21.51 24.85
CA PHE A 24 22.80 -21.62 24.82
C PHE A 24 22.09 -20.30 25.14
N THR A 25 22.78 -19.22 25.48
CA THR A 25 22.14 -17.98 25.94
C THR A 25 22.03 -16.87 24.87
N PHE A 26 22.47 -17.10 23.63
CA PHE A 26 22.46 -16.05 22.59
C PHE A 26 21.56 -16.33 21.39
N ALA A 27 20.52 -17.13 21.56
CA ALA A 27 19.47 -17.25 20.54
C ALA A 27 18.23 -16.40 20.88
N GLN A 28 18.37 -15.26 21.55
CA GLN A 28 17.37 -14.22 21.46
C GLN A 28 17.58 -13.49 20.13
N LYS A 29 16.82 -13.93 19.13
CA LYS A 29 16.61 -13.16 17.91
C LYS A 29 16.23 -11.75 18.37
N PRO A 30 16.94 -10.68 17.98
CA PRO A 30 16.48 -9.34 18.31
C PRO A 30 15.09 -9.23 17.72
N GLN A 31 14.10 -9.06 18.56
CA GLN A 31 12.74 -8.73 18.19
C GLN A 31 12.82 -7.31 17.65
N ASN A 32 13.21 -7.20 16.37
CA ASN A 32 13.15 -5.94 15.64
C ASN A 32 11.66 -5.69 15.47
N GLU A 33 11.04 -4.99 16.41
CA GLU A 33 9.70 -4.47 16.33
C GLU A 33 9.64 -3.33 15.26
N ASN A 34 10.27 -3.53 14.13
CA ASN A 34 9.96 -2.77 12.95
C ASN A 34 8.62 -3.29 12.41
N THR A 35 7.55 -2.93 13.09
CA THR A 35 6.20 -3.04 12.54
C THR A 35 6.13 -2.11 11.33
N SER A 36 6.41 -2.66 10.16
CA SER A 36 6.24 -1.94 8.90
C SER A 36 4.77 -1.53 8.78
N LYS A 37 4.53 -0.23 8.79
CA LYS A 37 3.20 0.32 8.54
C LYS A 37 3.05 0.54 7.05
N VAL A 38 1.95 0.08 6.48
CA VAL A 38 1.61 0.28 5.07
C VAL A 38 0.37 1.14 4.99
N ILE A 39 0.44 2.20 4.22
CA ILE A 39 -0.70 3.07 3.91
C ILE A 39 -0.91 3.02 2.40
N LEU A 40 -2.07 2.51 1.98
CA LEU A 40 -2.51 2.56 0.59
C LEU A 40 -3.45 3.76 0.41
N ILE A 41 -3.06 4.70 -0.44
CA ILE A 41 -3.87 5.86 -0.80
C ILE A 41 -4.32 5.70 -2.24
N THR A 42 -5.63 5.72 -2.46
CA THR A 42 -6.24 5.68 -3.79
C THR A 42 -6.99 6.98 -4.04
N ILE A 43 -6.85 7.54 -5.23
CA ILE A 43 -7.51 8.78 -5.64
C ILE A 43 -8.34 8.46 -6.88
N ASP A 44 -9.67 8.49 -6.72
CA ASP A 44 -10.59 8.28 -7.84
C ASP A 44 -10.57 9.48 -8.80
N GLY A 45 -10.72 9.21 -10.09
CA GLY A 45 -10.75 10.23 -11.13
C GLY A 45 -9.39 10.86 -11.49
N LEU A 46 -8.31 10.52 -10.81
CA LEU A 46 -6.97 11.00 -11.15
C LEU A 46 -6.43 10.25 -12.37
N ARG A 47 -6.24 10.97 -13.48
CA ARG A 47 -5.67 10.38 -14.70
C ARG A 47 -4.13 10.48 -14.68
N TRP A 48 -3.47 9.56 -15.35
CA TRP A 48 -2.02 9.59 -15.51
C TRP A 48 -1.52 10.87 -16.21
N GLN A 49 -2.36 11.47 -17.07
CA GLN A 49 -2.04 12.71 -17.79
C GLN A 49 -1.77 13.85 -16.80
N GLU A 50 -2.66 14.08 -15.85
CA GLU A 50 -2.48 15.13 -14.84
C GLU A 50 -1.30 14.82 -13.95
N LEU A 51 -1.11 13.57 -13.59
CA LEU A 51 0.02 13.16 -12.75
C LEU A 51 1.36 13.49 -13.42
N PHE A 52 1.52 13.16 -14.71
CA PHE A 52 2.82 13.25 -15.39
C PHE A 52 3.00 14.51 -16.25
N ASN A 53 1.92 15.18 -16.67
CA ASN A 53 1.98 16.39 -17.51
C ASN A 53 1.45 17.65 -16.81
N GLY A 54 0.82 17.52 -15.64
CA GLY A 54 0.15 18.64 -14.97
C GLY A 54 -1.22 18.94 -15.55
N ALA A 55 -1.73 20.16 -15.30
CA ALA A 55 -3.06 20.56 -15.74
C ALA A 55 -3.25 20.39 -17.25
N ASP A 56 -4.38 19.82 -17.65
CA ASP A 56 -4.77 19.64 -19.04
C ASP A 56 -5.28 20.99 -19.59
N LYS A 57 -4.74 21.42 -20.75
CA LYS A 57 -5.04 22.72 -21.34
C LYS A 57 -6.50 22.88 -21.71
N ASP A 58 -7.09 21.85 -22.28
CA ASP A 58 -8.46 21.91 -22.77
C ASP A 58 -9.46 21.85 -21.61
N LEU A 59 -9.19 21.02 -20.60
CA LEU A 59 -10.03 20.94 -19.42
C LEU A 59 -9.98 22.20 -18.58
N ILE A 60 -8.79 22.74 -18.30
CA ILE A 60 -8.63 23.95 -17.46
C ILE A 60 -9.18 25.21 -18.13
N SER A 61 -9.32 25.20 -19.47
CA SER A 61 -9.83 26.32 -20.26
C SER A 61 -11.33 26.28 -20.49
N ASN A 62 -11.97 25.16 -20.22
CA ASN A 62 -13.38 24.92 -20.61
C ASN A 62 -14.33 25.25 -19.48
N ASN A 63 -15.17 26.28 -19.69
CA ASN A 63 -16.17 26.72 -18.71
C ASN A 63 -17.21 25.65 -18.34
N PHE A 64 -17.34 24.59 -19.15
CA PHE A 64 -18.20 23.45 -18.81
C PHE A 64 -17.66 22.65 -17.61
N TYR A 65 -16.33 22.57 -17.50
CA TYR A 65 -15.67 21.80 -16.43
C TYR A 65 -15.20 22.68 -15.28
N VAL A 66 -14.90 23.98 -15.53
CA VAL A 66 -14.35 24.87 -14.52
C VAL A 66 -15.07 26.21 -14.51
N GLN A 67 -15.36 26.74 -13.31
CA GLN A 67 -16.06 28.01 -13.15
C GLN A 67 -15.16 29.23 -13.37
N HIS A 68 -13.87 29.12 -13.04
CA HIS A 68 -12.90 30.21 -13.09
C HIS A 68 -11.62 29.83 -13.85
N PRO A 69 -11.69 29.63 -15.20
CA PRO A 69 -10.55 29.13 -15.98
C PRO A 69 -9.28 29.98 -15.85
N ASN A 70 -9.42 31.32 -15.85
CA ASN A 70 -8.25 32.21 -15.74
C ASN A 70 -7.55 32.05 -14.39
N GLN A 71 -8.30 32.02 -13.30
CA GLN A 71 -7.75 31.82 -11.96
C GLN A 71 -7.03 30.46 -11.84
N LEU A 72 -7.61 29.40 -12.39
CA LEU A 72 -6.96 28.08 -12.38
C LEU A 72 -5.70 28.04 -13.24
N LYS A 73 -5.71 28.75 -14.40
CA LYS A 73 -4.50 28.89 -15.22
C LYS A 73 -3.40 29.64 -14.49
N ASP A 74 -3.70 30.74 -13.83
CA ASP A 74 -2.71 31.51 -13.07
C ASP A 74 -2.03 30.65 -11.99
N ILE A 75 -2.79 29.75 -11.38
CA ILE A 75 -2.29 28.87 -10.29
C ILE A 75 -1.55 27.65 -10.85
N PHE A 76 -2.15 26.93 -11.81
CA PHE A 76 -1.73 25.59 -12.18
C PHE A 76 -1.11 25.43 -13.56
N TRP A 77 -1.25 26.47 -14.45
CA TRP A 77 -0.69 26.39 -15.79
C TRP A 77 0.78 26.76 -15.84
N ASP A 78 1.49 26.07 -16.70
CA ASP A 78 2.84 26.39 -17.18
C ASP A 78 3.00 25.76 -18.56
N ASP A 79 3.70 26.43 -19.47
CA ASP A 79 3.97 25.90 -20.81
C ASP A 79 4.92 24.69 -20.73
N ASN A 80 5.85 24.72 -19.78
CA ASN A 80 6.69 23.56 -19.48
C ASN A 80 5.92 22.54 -18.66
N ASN A 81 5.72 21.34 -19.20
CA ASN A 81 4.96 20.26 -18.52
C ASN A 81 5.63 19.79 -17.22
N LEU A 82 6.94 19.88 -17.08
CA LEU A 82 7.65 19.51 -15.85
C LEU A 82 7.34 20.49 -14.71
N GLU A 83 7.24 21.78 -15.03
CA GLU A 83 6.85 22.79 -14.04
C GLU A 83 5.33 22.76 -13.78
N ARG A 84 4.53 22.57 -14.81
CA ARG A 84 3.06 22.46 -14.70
C ARG A 84 2.65 21.32 -13.78
N ARG A 85 3.26 20.13 -13.87
CA ARG A 85 2.96 19.01 -12.96
C ARG A 85 3.38 19.30 -11.52
N LYS A 86 4.48 20.04 -11.30
CA LYS A 86 4.88 20.46 -9.95
C LYS A 86 3.90 21.47 -9.36
N LYS A 87 3.39 22.42 -10.17
CA LYS A 87 2.34 23.35 -9.74
C LYS A 87 1.08 22.60 -9.32
N LEU A 88 0.68 21.59 -10.10
CA LEU A 88 -0.54 20.82 -9.80
C LEU A 88 -0.37 19.88 -8.60
N MET A 89 0.77 19.20 -8.50
CA MET A 89 1.04 18.17 -7.48
C MET A 89 2.42 18.36 -6.84
N PRO A 90 2.62 19.46 -6.10
CA PRO A 90 3.96 19.79 -5.57
C PRO A 90 4.49 18.72 -4.62
N PHE A 91 3.67 18.12 -3.77
CA PHE A 91 4.11 17.07 -2.85
C PHE A 91 4.57 15.80 -3.59
N VAL A 92 3.88 15.41 -4.65
CA VAL A 92 4.26 14.23 -5.44
C VAL A 92 5.62 14.46 -6.12
N TRP A 93 5.82 15.64 -6.71
CA TRP A 93 7.01 15.92 -7.52
C TRP A 93 8.22 16.41 -6.74
N ASN A 94 8.01 17.02 -5.56
CA ASN A 94 9.10 17.54 -4.73
C ASN A 94 9.46 16.60 -3.56
N SER A 95 8.57 15.66 -3.21
CA SER A 95 8.80 14.77 -2.06
C SER A 95 8.71 13.29 -2.44
N ILE A 96 7.58 12.82 -2.96
CA ILE A 96 7.41 11.39 -3.24
C ILE A 96 8.40 10.92 -4.31
N LYS A 97 8.58 11.69 -5.40
CA LYS A 97 9.51 11.36 -6.47
C LYS A 97 10.96 11.19 -5.96
N GLU A 98 11.37 12.03 -5.01
CA GLU A 98 12.75 12.01 -4.49
C GLU A 98 12.99 10.87 -3.47
N MET A 99 11.94 10.45 -2.77
CA MET A 99 12.05 9.43 -1.70
C MET A 99 11.56 8.05 -2.13
N GLY A 100 10.86 7.95 -3.25
CA GLY A 100 10.17 6.73 -3.67
C GLY A 100 10.34 6.42 -5.14
N GLN A 101 9.38 5.66 -5.67
CA GLN A 101 9.35 5.25 -7.08
C GLN A 101 8.06 5.74 -7.74
N MET A 102 8.15 6.11 -9.02
CA MET A 102 7.04 6.56 -9.84
C MET A 102 6.84 5.60 -11.02
N HIS A 103 5.65 5.04 -11.14
CA HIS A 103 5.27 4.12 -12.22
C HIS A 103 4.04 4.66 -12.97
N GLY A 104 3.81 4.17 -14.20
CA GLY A 104 2.65 4.53 -15.00
C GLY A 104 2.84 5.73 -15.94
N ASN A 105 4.05 6.26 -16.08
CA ASN A 105 4.33 7.30 -17.07
C ASN A 105 4.40 6.71 -18.48
N ARG A 106 3.30 6.80 -19.20
CA ARG A 106 3.18 6.26 -20.57
C ARG A 106 4.09 6.96 -21.58
N LEU A 107 4.53 8.19 -21.32
CA LEU A 107 5.47 8.91 -22.21
C LEU A 107 6.85 8.23 -22.27
N VAL A 108 7.22 7.45 -21.25
CA VAL A 108 8.47 6.71 -21.20
C VAL A 108 8.25 5.20 -21.24
N GLY A 109 7.08 4.75 -21.71
CA GLY A 109 6.76 3.34 -21.87
C GLY A 109 6.38 2.59 -20.57
N SER A 110 6.34 3.27 -19.43
CA SER A 110 5.86 2.69 -18.18
C SER A 110 4.33 2.65 -18.17
N LYS A 111 3.76 1.45 -18.15
CA LYS A 111 2.31 1.25 -18.13
C LYS A 111 1.88 0.65 -16.81
N MET A 112 0.81 1.20 -16.25
CA MET A 112 0.03 0.62 -15.16
C MET A 112 -1.44 0.69 -15.56
N ASP A 113 -2.05 -0.45 -15.75
CA ASP A 113 -3.42 -0.56 -16.25
C ASP A 113 -4.20 -1.56 -15.39
N LEU A 114 -5.48 -1.29 -15.21
CA LEU A 114 -6.45 -2.30 -14.81
C LEU A 114 -6.74 -3.22 -15.99
N THR A 115 -7.06 -4.47 -15.72
CA THR A 115 -7.35 -5.48 -16.74
C THR A 115 -8.85 -5.68 -16.97
N ASN A 116 -9.70 -5.23 -16.03
CA ASN A 116 -11.15 -5.30 -16.20
C ASN A 116 -11.62 -4.38 -17.34
N LYS A 117 -12.75 -4.73 -17.95
CA LYS A 117 -13.34 -4.00 -19.08
C LYS A 117 -14.40 -2.98 -18.65
N HIS A 118 -14.65 -2.89 -17.36
CA HIS A 118 -15.73 -2.10 -16.81
C HIS A 118 -15.26 -0.70 -16.46
N TRP A 119 -15.97 0.31 -16.94
CA TRP A 119 -15.67 1.73 -16.70
C TRP A 119 -16.36 2.23 -15.42
N PHE A 120 -16.25 1.45 -14.34
CA PHE A 120 -16.82 1.74 -13.03
C PHE A 120 -15.76 1.66 -11.95
N SER A 121 -15.94 2.45 -10.90
CA SER A 121 -14.97 2.54 -9.81
C SER A 121 -14.90 1.24 -9.00
N TYR A 122 -16.04 0.60 -8.70
CA TYR A 122 -16.03 -0.63 -7.89
C TYR A 122 -15.21 -1.76 -8.53
N PRO A 123 -15.41 -2.14 -9.82
CA PRO A 123 -14.53 -3.11 -10.47
C PRO A 123 -13.04 -2.75 -10.38
N GLY A 124 -12.70 -1.47 -10.55
CA GLY A 124 -11.34 -0.98 -10.44
C GLY A 124 -10.76 -1.14 -9.03
N TYR A 125 -11.48 -0.70 -8.00
CA TYR A 125 -11.05 -0.87 -6.61
C TYR A 125 -10.96 -2.35 -6.21
N SER A 126 -11.90 -3.18 -6.68
CA SER A 126 -11.82 -4.62 -6.44
C SER A 126 -10.55 -5.21 -7.03
N GLU A 127 -10.22 -4.86 -8.27
CA GLU A 127 -8.99 -5.34 -8.92
C GLU A 127 -7.73 -4.86 -8.20
N ILE A 128 -7.66 -3.58 -7.80
CA ILE A 128 -6.54 -3.04 -7.01
C ILE A 128 -6.36 -3.82 -5.70
N LEU A 129 -7.46 -4.11 -4.99
CA LEU A 129 -7.41 -4.74 -3.67
C LEU A 129 -7.30 -6.27 -3.71
N THR A 130 -7.55 -6.92 -4.85
CA THR A 130 -7.51 -8.38 -4.99
C THR A 130 -6.42 -8.88 -5.93
N GLY A 131 -5.82 -7.97 -6.73
CA GLY A 131 -4.80 -8.28 -7.73
C GLY A 131 -5.33 -8.93 -9.01
N LYS A 132 -6.67 -8.98 -9.20
CA LYS A 132 -7.29 -9.57 -10.40
C LYS A 132 -8.65 -8.98 -10.70
N ALA A 133 -8.98 -8.90 -12.00
CA ALA A 133 -10.33 -8.60 -12.46
C ALA A 133 -11.29 -9.76 -12.16
N ASP A 134 -12.57 -9.43 -11.96
CA ASP A 134 -13.65 -10.40 -11.76
C ASP A 134 -14.90 -9.93 -12.50
N GLU A 135 -15.34 -10.70 -13.49
CA GLU A 135 -16.51 -10.37 -14.34
C GLU A 135 -17.83 -10.31 -13.56
N ARG A 136 -17.89 -10.85 -12.34
CA ARG A 136 -19.07 -10.74 -11.47
C ARG A 136 -19.23 -9.34 -10.88
N ILE A 137 -18.16 -8.52 -10.91
CA ILE A 137 -18.16 -7.15 -10.42
C ILE A 137 -18.05 -6.23 -11.63
N HIS A 138 -19.20 -5.76 -12.12
CA HIS A 138 -19.31 -5.06 -13.39
C HIS A 138 -20.03 -3.70 -13.30
N SER A 139 -20.39 -3.28 -12.09
CA SER A 139 -21.09 -2.01 -11.81
C SER A 139 -20.65 -1.42 -10.47
N ASN A 140 -21.22 -0.28 -10.10
CA ASN A 140 -21.08 0.34 -8.79
C ASN A 140 -22.18 -0.07 -7.79
N ASP A 141 -22.88 -1.17 -8.06
CA ASP A 141 -23.94 -1.64 -7.20
C ASP A 141 -23.43 -2.06 -5.82
N LYS A 142 -24.22 -1.77 -4.80
CA LYS A 142 -23.92 -2.08 -3.40
C LYS A 142 -24.11 -3.58 -3.11
N VAL A 143 -23.26 -4.41 -3.70
CA VAL A 143 -23.22 -5.86 -3.52
C VAL A 143 -21.88 -6.24 -2.89
N ASN A 144 -21.91 -7.03 -1.84
CA ASN A 144 -20.70 -7.44 -1.14
C ASN A 144 -19.70 -8.15 -2.07
N ASN A 145 -18.44 -7.69 -2.05
CA ASN A 145 -17.36 -8.27 -2.86
C ASN A 145 -17.20 -9.78 -2.57
N PRO A 146 -17.37 -10.64 -3.58
CA PRO A 146 -17.19 -12.08 -3.40
C PRO A 146 -15.73 -12.48 -3.16
N ASN A 147 -14.79 -11.61 -3.54
CA ASN A 147 -13.36 -11.86 -3.42
C ASN A 147 -12.80 -11.34 -2.08
N LYS A 148 -11.80 -12.04 -1.55
CA LYS A 148 -11.04 -11.56 -0.40
C LYS A 148 -10.04 -10.51 -0.84
N THR A 149 -10.12 -9.33 -0.24
CA THR A 149 -9.16 -8.25 -0.48
C THR A 149 -7.88 -8.46 0.31
N ILE A 150 -6.81 -7.77 -0.09
CA ILE A 150 -5.56 -7.76 0.70
C ILE A 150 -5.78 -7.26 2.14
N LEU A 151 -6.76 -6.38 2.35
CA LEU A 151 -7.13 -5.90 3.67
C LEU A 151 -7.69 -7.04 4.53
N GLU A 152 -8.65 -7.82 3.99
CA GLU A 152 -9.20 -8.99 4.67
C GLU A 152 -8.14 -10.06 4.92
N LEU A 153 -7.30 -10.34 3.93
CA LEU A 153 -6.20 -11.30 4.08
C LEU A 153 -5.26 -10.87 5.19
N SER A 154 -4.87 -9.60 5.24
CA SER A 154 -4.02 -9.07 6.30
C SER A 154 -4.70 -9.14 7.66
N ASN A 155 -5.98 -8.75 7.77
CA ASN A 155 -6.71 -8.78 9.04
C ASN A 155 -6.90 -10.20 9.60
N ASN A 156 -6.85 -11.22 8.74
CA ASN A 156 -6.93 -12.63 9.15
C ASN A 156 -5.60 -13.21 9.67
N LEU A 157 -4.48 -12.52 9.45
CA LEU A 157 -3.20 -12.89 10.05
C LEU A 157 -3.19 -12.48 11.52
N SER A 158 -2.76 -13.39 12.39
CA SER A 158 -2.73 -13.16 13.85
C SER A 158 -1.94 -11.90 14.22
N GLU A 159 -0.88 -11.62 13.50
CA GLU A 159 0.00 -10.45 13.69
C GLU A 159 -0.70 -9.11 13.40
N TYR A 160 -1.61 -9.08 12.42
CA TYR A 160 -2.29 -7.86 11.96
C TYR A 160 -3.77 -7.79 12.35
N LYS A 161 -4.28 -8.81 13.04
CA LYS A 161 -5.69 -8.86 13.43
C LYS A 161 -6.07 -7.63 14.27
N GLY A 162 -7.10 -6.89 13.82
CA GLY A 162 -7.55 -5.67 14.45
C GLY A 162 -6.63 -4.45 14.25
N LYS A 163 -5.59 -4.58 13.42
CA LYS A 163 -4.66 -3.48 13.07
C LYS A 163 -4.87 -2.97 11.63
N VAL A 164 -5.86 -3.48 10.93
CA VAL A 164 -6.23 -3.06 9.58
C VAL A 164 -7.42 -2.13 9.65
N ALA A 165 -7.31 -0.97 9.01
CA ALA A 165 -8.37 0.03 8.93
C ALA A 165 -8.62 0.42 7.47
N ALA A 166 -9.84 0.81 7.15
CA ALA A 166 -10.24 1.34 5.86
C ALA A 166 -10.97 2.68 6.04
N PHE A 167 -10.68 3.64 5.17
CA PHE A 167 -11.32 4.95 5.14
C PHE A 167 -11.80 5.22 3.71
N GLY A 168 -13.02 5.72 3.57
CA GLY A 168 -13.57 5.98 2.25
C GLY A 168 -14.67 7.03 2.29
N SER A 169 -14.65 7.97 1.36
CA SER A 169 -15.66 9.03 1.23
C SER A 169 -16.89 8.62 0.41
N TRP A 170 -16.94 7.39 -0.06
CA TRP A 170 -18.01 6.86 -0.90
C TRP A 170 -18.68 5.66 -0.24
N ASP A 171 -19.99 5.66 -0.20
CA ASP A 171 -20.82 4.68 0.52
C ASP A 171 -20.87 3.27 -0.10
N VAL A 172 -20.09 3.04 -1.17
CA VAL A 172 -19.86 1.71 -1.76
C VAL A 172 -18.63 1.01 -1.18
N PHE A 173 -17.70 1.74 -0.53
CA PHE A 173 -16.51 1.12 0.06
C PHE A 173 -16.80 0.01 1.07
N PRO A 174 -17.84 0.08 1.93
CA PRO A 174 -18.22 -1.04 2.79
C PRO A 174 -18.45 -2.34 2.04
N PHE A 175 -19.02 -2.27 0.84
CA PHE A 175 -19.26 -3.43 -0.03
C PHE A 175 -17.98 -3.90 -0.74
N ILE A 176 -17.13 -2.99 -1.17
CA ILE A 176 -15.82 -3.31 -1.77
C ILE A 176 -14.95 -4.09 -0.79
N VAL A 177 -14.88 -3.64 0.46
CA VAL A 177 -14.13 -4.28 1.55
C VAL A 177 -14.85 -5.51 2.09
N ASN A 178 -16.15 -5.62 1.83
CA ASN A 178 -17.07 -6.59 2.42
C ASN A 178 -16.97 -6.59 3.95
N GLU A 179 -17.41 -5.49 4.57
CA GLU A 179 -17.34 -5.29 6.03
C GLU A 179 -17.92 -6.45 6.83
N GLU A 180 -19.01 -7.03 6.32
CA GLU A 180 -19.72 -8.12 6.97
C GLU A 180 -18.82 -9.36 7.14
N ARG A 181 -18.09 -9.73 6.08
CA ARG A 181 -17.20 -10.89 6.09
C ARG A 181 -15.81 -10.56 6.64
N SER A 182 -15.24 -9.42 6.25
CA SER A 182 -13.88 -9.03 6.62
C SER A 182 -13.74 -8.57 8.07
N GLY A 183 -14.85 -8.10 8.68
CA GLY A 183 -14.84 -7.47 10.00
C GLY A 183 -14.15 -6.10 10.04
N ILE A 184 -13.77 -5.55 8.88
CA ILE A 184 -13.09 -4.24 8.77
C ILE A 184 -14.15 -3.19 8.51
N LYS A 185 -14.34 -2.26 9.44
CA LYS A 185 -15.24 -1.12 9.26
C LYS A 185 -14.60 -0.04 8.39
N VAL A 186 -15.39 0.55 7.51
CA VAL A 186 -15.00 1.71 6.69
C VAL A 186 -15.51 2.98 7.38
N ASN A 187 -14.59 3.90 7.64
CA ASN A 187 -14.88 5.21 8.22
C ASN A 187 -14.87 6.29 7.13
#